data_cbb6fc1be0ceafc1ebf53774aab6b4dc
#
_entry.id   cbb6fc1be0ceafc1ebf53774aab6b4dc
#
_cell.length_a   1.000
_cell.length_b   1.000
_cell.length_c   1.000
_cell.angle_alpha   90.00
_cell.angle_beta   90.00
_cell.angle_gamma   90.00
#
_symmetry.space_group_name_H-M   'P 1'
#
loop_
_entity.id
_entity.type
_entity.pdbx_description
1 polymer ?
#
loop_
_entity_poly.entity_id
_entity_poly.type
_entity_poly.pdbx_seq_one_letter_code
_entity_poly.pdbx_strand_id
1 'polypeptide(L)'
;LGVFIMRSAGCVINDIADRDIDKFVERTKDRPLTSGKVSTREAASLLLLLVVIAGILALFLSGKTMLLAIPALLIALSYPFMKRFHSLPQAHLGVAFAFGIPMAFMEIQGTLPLTAYLLFMINILWTLIYDTEYAMSDREDDKSINIKSSALLFESWLGDKDYYIIIGLQCTMVILLLAISVIESLSLYFPLSILCVTLLFYYQIILIKDHDRLNCFNAFLHNNWVGLTLFLGLFLSYLP
;
A
#
# COMPACT_ATOMS: atom_id res chain seq x y z
N LEU A 1 15.97 4.76 5.05
CA LEU A 1 15.89 6.18 4.65
C LEU A 1 15.18 6.32 3.29
N GLY A 2 15.54 5.55 2.25
CA GLY A 2 14.94 5.61 0.91
C GLY A 2 13.42 5.44 0.92
N VAL A 3 12.89 4.48 1.68
CA VAL A 3 11.44 4.26 1.85
C VAL A 3 10.74 5.50 2.40
N PHE A 4 11.31 6.13 3.42
CA PHE A 4 10.77 7.36 4.02
C PHE A 4 10.70 8.50 2.99
N ILE A 5 11.80 8.72 2.25
CA ILE A 5 11.89 9.79 1.25
C ILE A 5 10.91 9.54 0.10
N MET A 6 10.87 8.32 -0.44
CA MET A 6 9.97 7.97 -1.54
C MET A 6 8.49 7.97 -1.11
N ARG A 7 8.19 7.59 0.15
CA ARG A 7 6.83 7.71 0.68
C ARG A 7 6.39 9.18 0.77
N SER A 8 7.29 10.07 1.22
CA SER A 8 7.03 11.50 1.27
C SER A 8 6.85 12.09 -0.14
N ALA A 9 7.69 11.69 -1.10
CA ALA A 9 7.55 12.09 -2.51
C ALA A 9 6.20 11.63 -3.10
N GLY A 10 5.78 10.39 -2.79
CA GLY A 10 4.48 9.83 -3.17
C GLY A 10 3.30 10.66 -2.63
N CYS A 11 3.36 11.13 -1.38
CA CYS A 11 2.34 12.03 -0.83
C CYS A 11 2.30 13.37 -1.60
N VAL A 12 3.46 13.97 -1.85
CA VAL A 12 3.52 15.28 -2.54
C VAL A 12 2.99 15.18 -3.97
N ILE A 13 3.37 14.14 -4.74
CA ILE A 13 2.86 13.99 -6.11
C ILE A 13 1.36 13.68 -6.12
N ASN A 14 0.87 12.90 -5.13
CA ASN A 14 -0.57 12.65 -4.99
C ASN A 14 -1.33 13.95 -4.73
N ASP A 15 -0.87 14.78 -3.80
CA ASP A 15 -1.50 16.08 -3.52
C ASP A 15 -1.47 17.03 -4.73
N ILE A 16 -0.38 17.02 -5.53
CA ILE A 16 -0.31 17.80 -6.78
C ILE A 16 -1.33 17.28 -7.81
N ALA A 17 -1.41 15.96 -8.00
CA ALA A 17 -2.31 15.34 -8.97
C ALA A 17 -3.78 15.55 -8.59
N ASP A 18 -4.10 15.55 -7.30
CA ASP A 18 -5.46 15.58 -6.77
C ASP A 18 -5.91 16.97 -6.32
N ARG A 19 -5.07 18.00 -6.44
CA ARG A 19 -5.35 19.35 -5.94
C ARG A 19 -6.75 19.88 -6.26
N ASP A 20 -7.23 19.63 -7.47
CA ASP A 20 -8.53 20.14 -7.92
C ASP A 20 -9.69 19.21 -7.51
N ILE A 21 -9.41 17.97 -7.19
CA ILE A 21 -10.34 16.94 -6.74
C ILE A 21 -10.53 17.03 -5.22
N ASP A 22 -9.44 17.17 -4.48
CA ASP A 22 -9.40 17.19 -3.01
C ASP A 22 -10.25 18.30 -2.37
N LYS A 23 -10.61 19.33 -3.13
CA LYS A 23 -11.53 20.40 -2.71
C LYS A 23 -12.94 19.90 -2.42
N PHE A 24 -13.35 18.81 -3.04
CA PHE A 24 -14.68 18.23 -2.94
C PHE A 24 -14.75 17.05 -1.96
N VAL A 25 -13.62 16.63 -1.41
CA VAL A 25 -13.52 15.52 -0.44
C VAL A 25 -13.36 16.12 0.96
N GLU A 26 -14.29 15.81 1.86
CA GLU A 26 -14.38 16.39 3.22
C GLU A 26 -13.05 16.27 3.99
N ARG A 27 -12.40 15.11 3.89
CA ARG A 27 -11.16 14.81 4.61
C ARG A 27 -9.91 15.51 4.06
N THR A 28 -9.91 15.89 2.77
CA THR A 28 -8.71 16.41 2.08
C THR A 28 -8.80 17.89 1.70
N LYS A 29 -9.96 18.52 1.84
CA LYS A 29 -10.18 19.93 1.52
C LYS A 29 -9.22 20.89 2.24
N ASP A 30 -8.79 20.54 3.45
CA ASP A 30 -7.92 21.36 4.29
C ASP A 30 -6.41 21.07 4.12
N ARG A 31 -6.03 20.16 3.19
CA ARG A 31 -4.63 19.89 2.87
C ARG A 31 -3.91 21.18 2.47
N PRO A 32 -2.60 21.32 2.80
CA PRO A 32 -1.85 22.57 2.55
C PRO A 32 -1.91 23.05 1.09
N LEU A 33 -1.81 22.13 0.13
CA LEU A 33 -1.86 22.49 -1.29
C LEU A 33 -3.29 22.81 -1.75
N THR A 34 -4.28 22.04 -1.31
CA THR A 34 -5.72 22.23 -1.64
C THR A 34 -6.25 23.53 -1.07
N SER A 35 -5.89 23.85 0.18
CA SER A 35 -6.29 25.08 0.88
C SER A 35 -5.50 26.33 0.44
N GLY A 36 -4.50 26.19 -0.44
CA GLY A 36 -3.68 27.29 -0.92
C GLY A 36 -2.60 27.79 0.05
N LYS A 37 -2.38 27.11 1.18
CA LYS A 37 -1.29 27.42 2.14
C LYS A 37 0.09 27.17 1.54
N VAL A 38 0.18 26.27 0.56
CA VAL A 38 1.39 25.93 -0.21
C VAL A 38 1.05 26.07 -1.69
N SER A 39 1.91 26.69 -2.47
CA SER A 39 1.77 26.79 -3.92
C SER A 39 2.19 25.50 -4.62
N THR A 40 1.66 25.28 -5.83
CA THR A 40 2.06 24.13 -6.67
C THR A 40 3.56 24.14 -7.00
N ARG A 41 4.18 25.34 -7.10
CA ARG A 41 5.62 25.46 -7.37
C ARG A 41 6.44 25.00 -6.18
N GLU A 42 6.07 25.35 -4.95
CA GLU A 42 6.73 24.88 -3.73
C GLU A 42 6.60 23.37 -3.58
N ALA A 43 5.40 22.81 -3.80
CA ALA A 43 5.18 21.38 -3.77
C ALA A 43 6.01 20.64 -4.85
N ALA A 44 6.07 21.15 -6.08
CA ALA A 44 6.89 20.58 -7.15
C ALA A 44 8.39 20.68 -6.84
N SER A 45 8.85 21.76 -6.22
CA SER A 45 10.25 21.91 -5.79
C SER A 45 10.60 20.91 -4.68
N LEU A 46 9.70 20.69 -3.72
CA LEU A 46 9.86 19.66 -2.68
C LEU A 46 9.89 18.25 -3.29
N LEU A 47 8.99 17.94 -4.23
CA LEU A 47 9.00 16.66 -4.94
C LEU A 47 10.34 16.43 -5.65
N LEU A 48 10.81 17.43 -6.40
CA LEU A 48 12.10 17.35 -7.10
C LEU A 48 13.26 17.10 -6.11
N LEU A 49 13.29 17.83 -5.01
CA LEU A 49 14.30 17.64 -3.96
C LEU A 49 14.28 16.21 -3.40
N LEU A 50 13.09 15.69 -3.06
CA LEU A 50 12.94 14.32 -2.54
C LEU A 50 13.39 13.26 -3.55
N VAL A 51 13.03 13.42 -4.83
CA VAL A 51 13.46 12.51 -5.91
C VAL A 51 14.97 12.58 -6.14
N VAL A 52 15.57 13.78 -6.09
CA VAL A 52 17.03 13.94 -6.20
C VAL A 52 17.74 13.26 -5.03
N ILE A 53 17.27 13.44 -3.79
CA ILE A 53 17.84 12.77 -2.61
C ILE A 53 17.71 11.25 -2.74
N ALA A 54 16.54 10.74 -3.17
CA ALA A 54 16.34 9.32 -3.43
C ALA A 54 17.30 8.79 -4.51
N GLY A 55 17.50 9.57 -5.59
CA GLY A 55 18.47 9.27 -6.64
C GLY A 55 19.91 9.19 -6.13
N ILE A 56 20.33 10.14 -5.29
CA ILE A 56 21.65 10.11 -4.66
C ILE A 56 21.81 8.86 -3.77
N LEU A 57 20.79 8.50 -3.00
CA LEU A 57 20.82 7.27 -2.20
C LEU A 57 20.89 6.02 -3.09
N ALA A 58 20.23 6.03 -4.24
CA ALA A 58 20.27 4.90 -5.18
C ALA A 58 21.67 4.70 -5.78
N LEU A 59 22.51 5.74 -5.89
CA LEU A 59 23.90 5.60 -6.38
C LEU A 59 24.80 4.74 -5.48
N PHE A 60 24.40 4.52 -4.22
CA PHE A 60 25.10 3.61 -3.30
C PHE A 60 24.66 2.14 -3.44
N LEU A 61 23.67 1.86 -4.29
CA LEU A 61 23.17 0.51 -4.55
C LEU A 61 23.90 -0.14 -5.73
N SER A 62 23.86 -1.46 -5.78
CA SER A 62 24.41 -2.23 -6.90
C SER A 62 23.72 -1.85 -8.23
N GLY A 63 24.42 -2.00 -9.34
CA GLY A 63 23.87 -1.70 -10.67
C GLY A 63 22.60 -2.49 -10.98
N LYS A 64 22.48 -3.73 -10.50
CA LYS A 64 21.26 -4.55 -10.67
C LYS A 64 20.09 -3.98 -9.88
N THR A 65 20.31 -3.52 -8.65
CA THR A 65 19.28 -2.88 -7.83
C THR A 65 18.86 -1.54 -8.43
N MET A 66 19.79 -0.76 -8.96
CA MET A 66 19.49 0.49 -9.68
C MET A 66 18.57 0.25 -10.89
N LEU A 67 18.77 -0.84 -11.63
CA LEU A 67 17.87 -1.20 -12.73
C LEU A 67 16.44 -1.46 -12.25
N LEU A 68 16.25 -2.03 -11.07
CA LEU A 68 14.92 -2.21 -10.45
C LEU A 68 14.33 -0.89 -9.94
N ALA A 69 15.14 0.08 -9.56
CA ALA A 69 14.67 1.39 -9.09
C ALA A 69 13.99 2.20 -10.21
N ILE A 70 14.36 1.98 -11.48
CA ILE A 70 13.77 2.68 -12.63
C ILE A 70 12.27 2.36 -12.76
N PRO A 71 11.83 1.11 -12.96
CA PRO A 71 10.41 0.79 -13.01
C PRO A 71 9.68 1.14 -11.71
N ALA A 72 10.31 0.98 -10.54
CA ALA A 72 9.74 1.39 -9.26
C ALA A 72 9.37 2.88 -9.24
N LEU A 73 10.28 3.74 -9.70
CA LEU A 73 10.05 5.19 -9.79
C LEU A 73 8.92 5.52 -10.77
N LEU A 74 8.93 4.91 -11.97
CA LEU A 74 7.92 5.16 -12.99
C LEU A 74 6.51 4.78 -12.50
N ILE A 75 6.38 3.63 -11.82
CA ILE A 75 5.11 3.18 -11.25
C ILE A 75 4.69 4.09 -10.10
N ALA A 76 5.60 4.48 -9.21
CA ALA A 76 5.30 5.39 -8.11
C ALA A 76 4.85 6.79 -8.59
N LEU A 77 5.44 7.31 -9.67
CA LEU A 77 5.06 8.60 -10.25
C LEU A 77 3.74 8.53 -11.03
N SER A 78 3.41 7.38 -11.64
CA SER A 78 2.17 7.21 -12.41
C SER A 78 0.95 6.92 -11.51
N TYR A 79 1.14 6.34 -10.34
CA TYR A 79 0.07 5.89 -9.44
C TYR A 79 -1.03 6.94 -9.19
N PRO A 80 -0.76 8.23 -8.87
CA PRO A 80 -1.81 9.18 -8.53
C PRO A 80 -2.80 9.45 -9.68
N PHE A 81 -2.37 9.17 -10.90
CA PHE A 81 -3.20 9.38 -12.10
C PHE A 81 -4.09 8.17 -12.42
N MET A 82 -3.79 6.99 -11.86
CA MET A 82 -4.44 5.73 -12.25
C MET A 82 -5.93 5.69 -11.95
N LYS A 83 -6.39 6.35 -10.90
CA LYS A 83 -7.83 6.48 -10.56
C LYS A 83 -8.69 7.15 -11.64
N ARG A 84 -8.05 7.80 -12.64
CA ARG A 84 -8.71 8.38 -13.82
C ARG A 84 -8.87 7.37 -14.95
N PHE A 85 -8.04 6.33 -14.98
CA PHE A 85 -7.95 5.40 -16.11
C PHE A 85 -8.58 4.03 -15.81
N HIS A 86 -8.31 3.45 -14.64
CA HIS A 86 -8.81 2.11 -14.30
C HIS A 86 -9.35 2.04 -12.86
N SER A 87 -10.12 0.97 -12.59
CA SER A 87 -10.87 0.81 -11.34
C SER A 87 -10.09 0.13 -10.21
N LEU A 88 -8.79 -0.19 -10.40
CA LEU A 88 -7.92 -0.79 -9.39
C LEU A 88 -6.64 0.05 -9.13
N PRO A 89 -6.75 1.37 -8.88
CA PRO A 89 -5.57 2.20 -8.56
C PRO A 89 -4.83 1.69 -7.32
N GLN A 90 -5.54 1.06 -6.38
CA GLN A 90 -4.99 0.46 -5.17
C GLN A 90 -4.00 -0.69 -5.46
N ALA A 91 -4.29 -1.51 -6.49
CA ALA A 91 -3.35 -2.54 -6.92
C ALA A 91 -2.09 -1.93 -7.55
N HIS A 92 -2.22 -0.83 -8.31
CA HIS A 92 -1.08 -0.11 -8.86
C HIS A 92 -0.19 0.47 -7.75
N LEU A 93 -0.80 1.05 -6.70
CA LEU A 93 -0.09 1.48 -5.50
C LEU A 93 0.64 0.31 -4.83
N GLY A 94 -0.03 -0.86 -4.74
CA GLY A 94 0.56 -2.08 -4.19
C GLY A 94 1.82 -2.50 -4.93
N VAL A 95 1.82 -2.44 -6.25
CA VAL A 95 3.02 -2.72 -7.07
C VAL A 95 4.12 -1.70 -6.76
N ALA A 96 3.80 -0.39 -6.69
CA ALA A 96 4.79 0.64 -6.36
C ALA A 96 5.47 0.38 -5.00
N PHE A 97 4.69 0.03 -3.98
CA PHE A 97 5.22 -0.25 -2.64
C PHE A 97 6.00 -1.58 -2.58
N ALA A 98 5.55 -2.59 -3.32
CA ALA A 98 6.19 -3.90 -3.33
C ALA A 98 7.59 -3.90 -3.91
N PHE A 99 7.96 -2.94 -4.78
CA PHE A 99 9.30 -2.89 -5.42
C PHE A 99 10.46 -2.81 -4.43
N GLY A 100 10.24 -2.31 -3.22
CA GLY A 100 11.26 -2.34 -2.16
C GLY A 100 11.74 -3.75 -1.83
N ILE A 101 10.90 -4.77 -2.01
CA ILE A 101 11.22 -6.18 -1.71
C ILE A 101 12.26 -6.74 -2.70
N PRO A 102 12.01 -6.78 -4.03
CA PRO A 102 13.01 -7.28 -4.97
C PRO A 102 14.29 -6.44 -4.96
N MET A 103 14.20 -5.13 -4.69
CA MET A 103 15.39 -4.29 -4.54
C MET A 103 16.24 -4.72 -3.33
N ALA A 104 15.64 -5.02 -2.19
CA ALA A 104 16.35 -5.50 -1.01
C ALA A 104 17.01 -6.86 -1.24
N PHE A 105 16.29 -7.82 -1.83
CA PHE A 105 16.85 -9.15 -2.16
C PHE A 105 17.98 -9.04 -3.19
N MET A 106 17.80 -8.23 -4.23
CA MET A 106 18.84 -8.03 -5.24
C MET A 106 20.08 -7.38 -4.66
N GLU A 107 19.95 -6.43 -3.73
CA GLU A 107 21.07 -5.74 -3.09
C GLU A 107 21.85 -6.67 -2.17
N ILE A 108 21.15 -7.48 -1.36
CA ILE A 108 21.78 -8.31 -0.33
C ILE A 108 22.27 -9.65 -0.89
N GLN A 109 21.46 -10.31 -1.75
CA GLN A 109 21.73 -11.66 -2.23
C GLN A 109 22.17 -11.71 -3.70
N GLY A 110 22.00 -10.62 -4.46
CA GLY A 110 22.30 -10.57 -5.90
C GLY A 110 21.34 -11.38 -6.78
N THR A 111 20.29 -12.00 -6.20
CA THR A 111 19.30 -12.87 -6.86
C THR A 111 17.91 -12.63 -6.29
N LEU A 112 16.89 -13.10 -7.01
CA LEU A 112 15.49 -13.06 -6.58
C LEU A 112 14.99 -14.49 -6.34
N PRO A 113 15.04 -15.00 -5.09
CA PRO A 113 14.49 -16.31 -4.74
C PRO A 113 12.96 -16.29 -4.80
N LEU A 114 12.31 -17.47 -4.76
CA LEU A 114 10.85 -17.62 -4.75
C LEU A 114 10.21 -16.78 -3.65
N THR A 115 10.83 -16.72 -2.48
CA THR A 115 10.36 -15.91 -1.34
C THR A 115 10.24 -14.42 -1.66
N ALA A 116 11.16 -13.87 -2.47
CA ALA A 116 11.06 -12.47 -2.92
C ALA A 116 9.78 -12.23 -3.76
N TYR A 117 9.43 -13.15 -4.65
CA TYR A 117 8.21 -13.07 -5.46
C TYR A 117 6.95 -13.24 -4.60
N LEU A 118 6.97 -14.18 -3.65
CA LEU A 118 5.83 -14.37 -2.74
C LEU A 118 5.60 -13.14 -1.86
N LEU A 119 6.66 -12.58 -1.28
CA LEU A 119 6.58 -11.34 -0.48
C LEU A 119 6.12 -10.15 -1.33
N PHE A 120 6.57 -10.05 -2.58
CA PHE A 120 6.11 -9.04 -3.53
C PHE A 120 4.59 -9.14 -3.74
N MET A 121 4.07 -10.34 -3.99
CA MET A 121 2.63 -10.59 -4.14
C MET A 121 1.85 -10.32 -2.85
N ILE A 122 2.36 -10.74 -1.70
CA ILE A 122 1.77 -10.47 -0.39
C ILE A 122 1.64 -8.97 -0.16
N ASN A 123 2.66 -8.19 -0.48
CA ASN A 123 2.64 -6.74 -0.30
C ASN A 123 1.60 -6.07 -1.22
N ILE A 124 1.47 -6.54 -2.48
CA ILE A 124 0.42 -6.05 -3.40
C ILE A 124 -0.97 -6.35 -2.84
N LEU A 125 -1.21 -7.60 -2.39
CA LEU A 125 -2.49 -8.00 -1.80
C LEU A 125 -2.81 -7.18 -0.56
N TRP A 126 -1.85 -7.04 0.33
CA TRP A 126 -2.02 -6.27 1.56
C TRP A 126 -2.31 -4.79 1.28
N THR A 127 -1.59 -4.19 0.33
CA THR A 127 -1.87 -2.81 -0.10
C THR A 127 -3.27 -2.69 -0.69
N LEU A 128 -3.68 -3.64 -1.53
CA LEU A 128 -5.03 -3.66 -2.09
C LEU A 128 -6.10 -3.79 -0.99
N ILE A 129 -5.87 -4.60 0.06
CA ILE A 129 -6.78 -4.75 1.19
C ILE A 129 -6.93 -3.41 1.91
N TYR A 130 -5.85 -2.87 2.49
CA TYR A 130 -5.96 -1.71 3.37
C TYR A 130 -6.35 -0.43 2.60
N ASP A 131 -5.90 -0.27 1.36
CA ASP A 131 -6.23 0.91 0.57
C ASP A 131 -7.65 0.82 -0.02
N THR A 132 -8.22 -0.40 -0.14
CA THR A 132 -9.66 -0.58 -0.41
C THR A 132 -10.49 -0.21 0.81
N GLU A 133 -10.11 -0.61 2.04
CA GLU A 133 -10.77 -0.20 3.28
C GLU A 133 -10.78 1.34 3.42
N TYR A 134 -9.66 1.97 3.03
CA TYR A 134 -9.57 3.42 2.94
C TYR A 134 -10.52 4.00 1.88
N ALA A 135 -10.56 3.45 0.66
CA ALA A 135 -11.46 3.88 -0.39
C ALA A 135 -12.94 3.66 -0.03
N MET A 136 -13.26 2.65 0.80
CA MET A 136 -14.61 2.48 1.35
C MET A 136 -15.03 3.65 2.25
N SER A 137 -14.08 4.30 2.95
CA SER A 137 -14.37 5.49 3.75
C SER A 137 -14.69 6.72 2.90
N ASP A 138 -14.14 6.81 1.69
CA ASP A 138 -14.32 7.95 0.78
C ASP A 138 -15.36 7.64 -0.33
N ARG A 139 -16.05 6.48 -0.27
CA ARG A 139 -16.92 5.93 -1.32
C ARG A 139 -17.96 6.92 -1.85
N GLU A 140 -18.68 7.61 -0.98
CA GLU A 140 -19.73 8.55 -1.39
C GLU A 140 -19.13 9.81 -2.06
N ASP A 141 -18.00 10.26 -1.57
CA ASP A 141 -17.26 11.36 -2.18
C ASP A 141 -16.77 10.97 -3.58
N ASP A 142 -16.16 9.78 -3.71
CA ASP A 142 -15.67 9.22 -4.99
C ASP A 142 -16.79 9.09 -6.03
N LYS A 143 -17.97 8.61 -5.63
CA LYS A 143 -19.17 8.56 -6.50
C LYS A 143 -19.55 9.93 -7.01
N SER A 144 -19.57 10.95 -6.13
CA SER A 144 -20.01 12.31 -6.45
C SER A 144 -19.11 13.00 -7.49
N ILE A 145 -17.83 12.68 -7.51
CA ILE A 145 -16.82 13.27 -8.39
C ILE A 145 -16.36 12.32 -9.52
N ASN A 146 -17.05 11.17 -9.67
CA ASN A 146 -16.81 10.17 -10.72
C ASN A 146 -15.35 9.67 -10.79
N ILE A 147 -14.75 9.42 -9.62
CA ILE A 147 -13.43 8.81 -9.48
C ILE A 147 -13.58 7.28 -9.39
N LYS A 148 -12.61 6.57 -9.94
CA LYS A 148 -12.57 5.11 -9.91
C LYS A 148 -11.76 4.63 -8.71
N SER A 149 -12.30 3.62 -8.00
CA SER A 149 -11.61 2.95 -6.89
C SER A 149 -11.98 1.47 -6.82
N SER A 150 -11.16 0.67 -6.11
CA SER A 150 -11.48 -0.74 -5.85
C SER A 150 -12.76 -0.89 -5.03
N ALA A 151 -13.07 0.03 -4.12
CA ALA A 151 -14.30 0.01 -3.34
C ALA A 151 -15.54 0.10 -4.25
N LEU A 152 -15.53 1.01 -5.24
CA LEU A 152 -16.62 1.14 -6.22
C LEU A 152 -16.69 -0.07 -7.16
N LEU A 153 -15.53 -0.61 -7.55
CA LEU A 153 -15.49 -1.80 -8.39
C LEU A 153 -16.08 -3.01 -7.66
N PHE A 154 -15.71 -3.25 -6.42
CA PHE A 154 -16.17 -4.39 -5.64
C PHE A 154 -17.66 -4.28 -5.30
N GLU A 155 -18.13 -3.07 -5.00
CA GLU A 155 -19.57 -2.77 -4.87
C GLU A 155 -20.32 -3.09 -6.17
N SER A 156 -19.78 -2.76 -7.34
CA SER A 156 -20.40 -3.07 -8.64
C SER A 156 -20.54 -4.58 -8.90
N TRP A 157 -19.69 -5.41 -8.29
CA TRP A 157 -19.73 -6.88 -8.44
C TRP A 157 -20.65 -7.56 -7.43
N LEU A 158 -20.63 -7.14 -6.16
CA LEU A 158 -21.30 -7.84 -5.06
C LEU A 158 -22.30 -6.97 -4.26
N GLY A 159 -22.49 -5.69 -4.65
CA GLY A 159 -23.33 -4.77 -3.89
C GLY A 159 -22.82 -4.61 -2.45
N ASP A 160 -23.74 -4.61 -1.49
CA ASP A 160 -23.45 -4.49 -0.05
C ASP A 160 -22.60 -5.67 0.52
N LYS A 161 -22.30 -6.66 -0.30
CA LYS A 161 -21.49 -7.83 0.10
C LYS A 161 -20.05 -7.78 -0.43
N ASP A 162 -19.58 -6.62 -0.84
CA ASP A 162 -18.24 -6.39 -1.38
C ASP A 162 -17.11 -6.77 -0.41
N TYR A 163 -17.35 -6.73 0.91
CA TYR A 163 -16.42 -7.20 1.93
C TYR A 163 -16.02 -8.68 1.77
N TYR A 164 -16.81 -9.52 1.07
CA TYR A 164 -16.37 -10.89 0.76
C TYR A 164 -15.17 -10.95 -0.16
N ILE A 165 -14.96 -9.93 -1.01
CA ILE A 165 -13.75 -9.83 -1.83
C ILE A 165 -12.55 -9.56 -0.93
N ILE A 166 -12.70 -8.67 0.07
CA ILE A 166 -11.65 -8.40 1.07
C ILE A 166 -11.31 -9.69 1.83
N ILE A 167 -12.31 -10.47 2.26
CA ILE A 167 -12.07 -11.79 2.89
C ILE A 167 -11.26 -12.70 1.96
N GLY A 168 -11.60 -12.78 0.68
CA GLY A 168 -10.87 -13.59 -0.30
C GLY A 168 -9.40 -13.16 -0.44
N LEU A 169 -9.14 -11.84 -0.48
CA LEU A 169 -7.79 -11.29 -0.53
C LEU A 169 -7.01 -11.59 0.76
N GLN A 170 -7.64 -11.43 1.93
CA GLN A 170 -7.04 -11.74 3.25
C GLN A 170 -6.71 -13.24 3.36
N CYS A 171 -7.62 -14.13 2.95
CA CYS A 171 -7.36 -15.57 2.92
C CYS A 171 -6.19 -15.92 2.00
N THR A 172 -6.13 -15.31 0.81
CA THR A 172 -5.03 -15.52 -0.12
C THR A 172 -3.70 -15.06 0.49
N MET A 173 -3.67 -13.91 1.15
CA MET A 173 -2.50 -13.41 1.85
C MET A 173 -2.04 -14.37 2.94
N VAL A 174 -2.96 -14.90 3.76
CA VAL A 174 -2.67 -15.88 4.82
C VAL A 174 -2.07 -17.16 4.23
N ILE A 175 -2.61 -17.68 3.13
CA ILE A 175 -2.09 -18.87 2.44
C ILE A 175 -0.64 -18.63 1.97
N LEU A 176 -0.36 -17.47 1.38
CA LEU A 176 1.00 -17.14 0.92
C LEU A 176 1.98 -16.96 2.09
N LEU A 177 1.55 -16.38 3.21
CA LEU A 177 2.37 -16.28 4.43
C LEU A 177 2.68 -17.65 5.02
N LEU A 178 1.71 -18.58 5.04
CA LEU A 178 1.94 -19.97 5.46
C LEU A 178 2.91 -20.68 4.51
N ALA A 179 2.80 -20.46 3.21
CA ALA A 179 3.74 -21.00 2.23
C ALA A 179 5.17 -20.52 2.51
N ILE A 180 5.38 -19.23 2.77
CA ILE A 180 6.71 -18.69 3.15
C ILE A 180 7.20 -19.33 4.44
N SER A 181 6.33 -19.48 5.45
CA SER A 181 6.69 -20.11 6.72
C SER A 181 7.29 -21.51 6.54
N VAL A 182 6.71 -22.29 5.61
CA VAL A 182 7.20 -23.65 5.28
C VAL A 182 8.48 -23.61 4.44
N ILE A 183 8.51 -22.78 3.38
CA ILE A 183 9.66 -22.68 2.45
C ILE A 183 10.93 -22.25 3.21
N GLU A 184 10.81 -21.25 4.08
CA GLU A 184 11.94 -20.70 4.84
C GLU A 184 12.18 -21.43 6.18
N SER A 185 11.40 -22.48 6.47
CA SER A 185 11.49 -23.24 7.74
C SER A 185 11.48 -22.33 8.97
N LEU A 186 10.60 -21.32 8.97
CA LEU A 186 10.52 -20.34 10.05
C LEU A 186 10.03 -21.00 11.35
N SER A 187 10.54 -20.51 12.49
CA SER A 187 10.16 -21.06 13.81
C SER A 187 8.68 -20.82 14.14
N LEU A 188 8.18 -21.46 15.19
CA LEU A 188 6.78 -21.39 15.61
C LEU A 188 6.25 -19.95 15.83
N TYR A 189 7.11 -18.97 16.09
CA TYR A 189 6.71 -17.59 16.30
C TYR A 189 6.06 -16.96 15.06
N PHE A 190 6.51 -17.33 13.86
CA PHE A 190 5.92 -16.79 12.63
C PHE A 190 4.53 -17.38 12.33
N PRO A 191 4.27 -18.70 12.37
CA PRO A 191 2.91 -19.23 12.29
C PRO A 191 1.96 -18.67 13.36
N LEU A 192 2.42 -18.46 14.60
CA LEU A 192 1.62 -17.82 15.65
C LEU A 192 1.27 -16.37 15.26
N SER A 193 2.19 -15.61 14.67
CA SER A 193 1.89 -14.26 14.19
C SER A 193 0.86 -14.27 13.06
N ILE A 194 0.87 -15.27 12.16
CA ILE A 194 -0.13 -15.44 11.11
C ILE A 194 -1.52 -15.70 11.73
N LEU A 195 -1.60 -16.50 12.79
CA LEU A 195 -2.86 -16.71 13.52
C LEU A 195 -3.38 -15.38 14.12
N CYS A 196 -2.52 -14.60 14.76
CA CYS A 196 -2.88 -13.28 15.28
C CYS A 196 -3.36 -12.34 14.14
N VAL A 197 -2.67 -12.32 13.01
CA VAL A 197 -3.07 -11.54 11.82
C VAL A 197 -4.45 -11.96 11.31
N THR A 198 -4.75 -13.27 11.31
CA THR A 198 -6.08 -13.75 10.92
C THR A 198 -7.19 -13.23 11.84
N LEU A 199 -6.92 -13.12 13.15
CA LEU A 199 -7.86 -12.50 14.10
C LEU A 199 -8.00 -10.98 13.87
N LEU A 200 -6.90 -10.29 13.55
CA LEU A 200 -6.93 -8.87 13.20
C LEU A 200 -7.74 -8.63 11.92
N PHE A 201 -7.59 -9.48 10.90
CA PHE A 201 -8.37 -9.44 9.67
C PHE A 201 -9.87 -9.67 9.94
N TYR A 202 -10.21 -10.66 10.78
CA TYR A 202 -11.60 -10.87 11.18
C TYR A 202 -12.21 -9.63 11.83
N TYR A 203 -11.46 -8.95 12.71
CA TYR A 203 -11.90 -7.69 13.31
C TYR A 203 -12.12 -6.59 12.26
N GLN A 204 -11.23 -6.46 11.27
CA GLN A 204 -11.40 -5.48 10.16
C GLN A 204 -12.69 -5.76 9.38
N ILE A 205 -13.03 -7.02 9.10
CA ILE A 205 -14.29 -7.36 8.43
C ILE A 205 -15.51 -6.91 9.24
N ILE A 206 -15.49 -7.06 10.58
CA ILE A 206 -16.57 -6.55 11.43
C ILE A 206 -16.72 -5.03 11.27
N LEU A 207 -15.62 -4.29 11.13
CA LEU A 207 -15.65 -2.85 10.97
C LEU A 207 -16.22 -2.42 9.60
N ILE A 208 -15.84 -3.10 8.51
CA ILE A 208 -16.18 -2.64 7.15
C ILE A 208 -17.54 -3.13 6.63
N LYS A 209 -18.12 -4.20 7.22
CA LYS A 209 -19.32 -4.88 6.69
C LYS A 209 -20.56 -3.98 6.59
N ASP A 210 -20.68 -2.97 7.44
CA ASP A 210 -21.82 -2.06 7.48
C ASP A 210 -21.54 -0.76 6.71
N HIS A 211 -20.38 -0.65 6.03
CA HIS A 211 -19.94 0.49 5.22
C HIS A 211 -19.92 1.84 5.94
N ASP A 212 -19.89 1.83 7.29
CA ASP A 212 -19.75 3.06 8.05
C ASP A 212 -18.41 3.73 7.77
N ARG A 213 -18.43 5.00 7.40
CA ARG A 213 -17.26 5.76 6.96
C ARG A 213 -16.11 5.73 7.99
N LEU A 214 -16.44 5.97 9.26
CA LEU A 214 -15.44 6.03 10.32
C LEU A 214 -14.86 4.64 10.60
N ASN A 215 -15.71 3.61 10.60
CA ASN A 215 -15.27 2.24 10.82
C ASN A 215 -14.39 1.72 9.68
N CYS A 216 -14.70 2.04 8.42
CA CYS A 216 -13.84 1.72 7.28
C CYS A 216 -12.47 2.41 7.40
N PHE A 217 -12.43 3.68 7.81
CA PHE A 217 -11.18 4.38 8.07
C PHE A 217 -10.39 3.79 9.24
N ASN A 218 -11.08 3.37 10.30
CA ASN A 218 -10.46 2.67 11.44
C ASN A 218 -9.89 1.30 11.03
N ALA A 219 -10.55 0.55 10.13
CA ALA A 219 -10.03 -0.69 9.57
C ALA A 219 -8.72 -0.44 8.81
N PHE A 220 -8.66 0.58 7.96
CA PHE A 220 -7.44 1.02 7.32
C PHE A 220 -6.30 1.29 8.31
N LEU A 221 -6.55 2.11 9.35
CA LEU A 221 -5.54 2.43 10.36
C LEU A 221 -5.09 1.19 11.15
N HIS A 222 -6.00 0.24 11.35
CA HIS A 222 -5.74 -1.00 12.08
C HIS A 222 -4.70 -1.91 11.40
N ASN A 223 -4.44 -1.73 10.10
CA ASN A 223 -3.40 -2.45 9.37
C ASN A 223 -1.97 -2.22 9.90
N ASN A 224 -1.76 -1.16 10.69
CA ASN A 224 -0.50 -0.96 11.42
C ASN A 224 -0.19 -2.15 12.37
N TRP A 225 -1.22 -2.71 12.99
CA TRP A 225 -1.08 -3.88 13.88
C TRP A 225 -0.78 -5.16 13.11
N VAL A 226 -1.33 -5.32 11.91
CA VAL A 226 -1.00 -6.44 11.00
C VAL A 226 0.49 -6.42 10.68
N GLY A 227 1.01 -5.26 10.25
CA GLY A 227 2.43 -5.11 9.94
C GLY A 227 3.34 -5.35 11.13
N LEU A 228 3.00 -4.78 12.29
CA LEU A 228 3.77 -4.96 13.53
C LEU A 228 3.79 -6.44 13.95
N THR A 229 2.65 -7.13 13.89
CA THR A 229 2.52 -8.54 14.28
C THR A 229 3.37 -9.44 13.39
N LEU A 230 3.33 -9.24 12.06
CA LEU A 230 4.17 -9.99 11.12
C LEU A 230 5.65 -9.70 11.34
N PHE A 231 6.02 -8.44 11.54
CA PHE A 231 7.40 -8.05 11.83
C PHE A 231 7.92 -8.72 13.10
N LEU A 232 7.15 -8.70 14.19
CA LEU A 232 7.55 -9.33 15.44
C LEU A 232 7.65 -10.85 15.31
N GLY A 233 6.69 -11.50 14.64
CA GLY A 233 6.76 -12.94 14.38
C GLY A 233 7.99 -13.34 13.58
N LEU A 234 8.31 -12.56 12.53
CA LEU A 234 9.52 -12.77 11.73
C LEU A 234 10.79 -12.52 12.55
N PHE A 235 10.86 -11.40 13.25
CA PHE A 235 12.00 -11.02 14.10
C PHE A 235 12.29 -12.10 15.14
N LEU A 236 11.27 -12.56 15.88
CA LEU A 236 11.40 -13.62 16.87
C LEU A 236 11.82 -14.97 16.25
N SER A 237 11.45 -15.22 14.99
CA SER A 237 11.86 -16.46 14.28
C SER A 237 13.34 -16.54 13.99
N TYR A 238 14.06 -15.42 13.97
CA TYR A 238 15.49 -15.34 13.74
C TYR A 238 16.31 -15.10 15.03
N LEU A 239 15.65 -14.99 16.17
CA LEU A 239 16.38 -14.99 17.45
C LEU A 239 16.90 -16.39 17.75
N PRO A 240 18.14 -16.51 18.31
CA PRO A 240 18.74 -17.79 18.66
C PRO A 240 17.98 -18.52 19.76
#